data_50365a8fdebcecf0712d1b174f893c66
#
_entry.id   50365a8fdebcecf0712d1b174f893c66
#
_cell.length_a   1.000
_cell.length_b   1.000
_cell.length_c   1.000
_cell.angle_alpha   90.00
_cell.angle_beta   90.00
_cell.angle_gamma   90.00
#
_symmetry.space_group_name_H-M   'P 1'
#
loop_
_entity.id
_entity.type
_entity.pdbx_description
1 polymer ?
#
loop_
_entity_poly.entity_id
_entity_poly.type
_entity_poly.pdbx_seq_one_letter_code
_entity_poly.pdbx_strand_id
1 'polypeptide(L)'
;MSKMEPYVRPSRLLRPDGSPDNNDRVEIGPTQLAFNEWRELGLTAPNLEAMRHYRLDRIVQQLQAQDLAGILLFDPLNIRYATDTTNMQVWITHNHARACFVSADGYMVLWDFHNCDHLSAHLPLVKEVRSGASFFYFETGDKTAEHAAHFAQEIDELLQSHAGSNRRLAIDKIEIAGLWSIEALGIEVSDGQRVMEHARVIKSLDEINAMRCSIAATEAAMHLMRDASQPGVTENDIWA
;
A
#
# COMPACT_ATOMS: atom_id res chain seq x y z
N MET A 1 18.66 -23.46 23.87
CA MET A 1 18.20 -22.68 22.68
C MET A 1 17.13 -23.52 22.00
N SER A 2 15.86 -23.15 22.17
CA SER A 2 14.77 -23.76 21.44
C SER A 2 14.99 -23.46 19.95
N LYS A 3 15.12 -24.49 19.13
CA LYS A 3 15.06 -24.34 17.69
C LYS A 3 13.63 -23.86 17.40
N MET A 4 13.47 -22.61 17.05
CA MET A 4 12.23 -22.13 16.45
C MET A 4 11.96 -23.05 15.26
N GLU A 5 10.87 -23.80 15.32
CA GLU A 5 10.42 -24.55 14.16
C GLU A 5 10.17 -23.56 13.01
N PRO A 6 10.56 -23.91 11.80
CA PRO A 6 10.25 -23.06 10.68
C PRO A 6 8.74 -22.87 10.62
N TYR A 7 8.36 -21.61 10.44
CA TYR A 7 7.00 -21.17 10.42
C TYR A 7 6.09 -22.03 9.53
N VAL A 8 4.83 -22.19 9.95
CA VAL A 8 3.83 -23.04 9.29
C VAL A 8 3.75 -22.79 7.79
N ARG A 9 3.62 -23.87 7.07
CA ARG A 9 3.57 -23.83 5.61
C ARG A 9 2.19 -23.41 5.11
N PRO A 10 2.13 -22.64 4.04
CA PRO A 10 0.89 -22.13 3.45
C PRO A 10 -0.12 -23.22 3.10
N SER A 11 0.36 -24.40 2.71
CA SER A 11 -0.50 -25.54 2.35
C SER A 11 -1.42 -26.01 3.47
N ARG A 12 -1.21 -25.56 4.70
CA ARG A 12 -2.05 -25.90 5.86
C ARG A 12 -3.09 -24.85 6.19
N LEU A 13 -2.90 -23.64 5.73
CA LEU A 13 -3.78 -22.54 5.96
C LEU A 13 -4.23 -21.99 4.61
N LEU A 14 -5.52 -21.85 4.44
CA LEU A 14 -6.12 -21.29 3.25
C LEU A 14 -6.90 -20.05 3.64
N ARG A 15 -6.84 -19.06 2.78
CA ARG A 15 -7.73 -17.90 2.84
C ARG A 15 -9.15 -18.32 2.47
N PRO A 16 -10.15 -17.48 2.77
CA PRO A 16 -11.53 -17.75 2.38
C PRO A 16 -11.74 -17.98 0.88
N ASP A 17 -10.88 -17.43 0.04
CA ASP A 17 -10.88 -17.59 -1.42
C ASP A 17 -10.19 -18.90 -1.89
N GLY A 18 -9.68 -19.71 -0.93
CA GLY A 18 -8.98 -20.97 -1.22
C GLY A 18 -7.49 -20.80 -1.55
N SER A 19 -6.96 -19.59 -1.59
CA SER A 19 -5.53 -19.36 -1.81
C SER A 19 -4.69 -19.70 -0.57
N PRO A 20 -3.39 -20.03 -0.71
CA PRO A 20 -2.51 -20.27 0.42
C PRO A 20 -2.42 -19.06 1.33
N ASP A 21 -2.53 -19.29 2.64
CA ASP A 21 -2.27 -18.27 3.65
C ASP A 21 -0.79 -18.27 4.03
N ASN A 22 -0.08 -17.30 3.51
CA ASN A 22 1.35 -17.08 3.77
C ASN A 22 1.57 -16.03 4.86
N ASN A 23 0.77 -15.98 5.84
CA ASN A 23 0.51 -14.96 6.84
C ASN A 23 1.65 -14.00 7.27
N ASP A 24 2.89 -14.38 7.13
CA ASP A 24 4.06 -13.51 7.31
C ASP A 24 4.66 -13.00 5.98
N ARG A 25 4.08 -13.41 4.85
CA ARG A 25 4.60 -13.10 3.50
C ARG A 25 3.59 -12.42 2.60
N VAL A 26 2.32 -12.60 2.89
CA VAL A 26 1.21 -12.01 2.13
C VAL A 26 0.24 -11.42 3.13
N GLU A 27 -0.35 -10.31 2.80
CA GLU A 27 -1.39 -9.72 3.64
C GLU A 27 -2.56 -10.68 3.80
N ILE A 28 -2.89 -11.01 5.05
CA ILE A 28 -3.96 -11.94 5.38
C ILE A 28 -5.29 -11.21 5.24
N GLY A 29 -6.20 -11.81 4.50
CA GLY A 29 -7.59 -11.38 4.43
C GLY A 29 -8.37 -11.80 5.69
N PRO A 30 -9.66 -11.49 5.74
CA PRO A 30 -10.53 -11.89 6.83
C PRO A 30 -10.57 -13.42 6.97
N THR A 31 -10.66 -13.89 8.22
CA THR A 31 -10.83 -15.32 8.52
C THR A 31 -12.27 -15.78 8.27
N GLN A 32 -12.50 -17.10 8.24
CA GLN A 32 -13.87 -17.64 8.14
C GLN A 32 -14.74 -17.21 9.32
N LEU A 33 -14.15 -17.00 10.49
CA LEU A 33 -14.86 -16.48 11.65
C LEU A 33 -15.43 -15.09 11.35
N ALA A 34 -14.63 -14.17 10.83
CA ALA A 34 -15.08 -12.83 10.46
C ALA A 34 -16.22 -12.87 9.42
N PHE A 35 -16.09 -13.71 8.39
CA PHE A 35 -17.18 -13.87 7.41
C PHE A 35 -18.47 -14.38 8.00
N ASN A 36 -18.40 -15.29 8.99
CA ASN A 36 -19.57 -15.80 9.68
C ASN A 36 -20.23 -14.69 10.53
N GLU A 37 -19.44 -13.97 11.32
CA GLU A 37 -19.92 -12.84 12.13
C GLU A 37 -20.56 -11.75 11.27
N TRP A 38 -19.94 -11.37 10.16
CA TRP A 38 -20.49 -10.37 9.24
C TRP A 38 -21.85 -10.82 8.68
N ARG A 39 -21.97 -12.11 8.34
CA ARG A 39 -23.23 -12.68 7.84
C ARG A 39 -24.32 -12.65 8.93
N GLU A 40 -23.99 -12.99 10.17
CA GLU A 40 -24.92 -12.95 11.31
C GLU A 40 -25.37 -11.52 11.60
N LEU A 41 -24.49 -10.54 11.42
CA LEU A 41 -24.77 -9.11 11.54
C LEU A 41 -25.50 -8.53 10.30
N GLY A 42 -25.75 -9.31 9.27
CA GLY A 42 -26.37 -8.85 8.03
C GLY A 42 -25.47 -7.93 7.19
N LEU A 43 -24.14 -7.98 7.41
CA LEU A 43 -23.17 -7.20 6.65
C LEU A 43 -22.81 -7.90 5.35
N THR A 44 -22.56 -7.09 4.33
CA THR A 44 -22.08 -7.57 3.03
C THR A 44 -20.55 -7.42 3.00
N ALA A 45 -19.85 -8.52 2.75
CA ALA A 45 -18.41 -8.49 2.52
C ALA A 45 -18.08 -7.66 1.26
N PRO A 46 -16.99 -6.87 1.26
CA PRO A 46 -16.60 -6.08 0.10
C PRO A 46 -16.13 -6.96 -1.06
N ASN A 47 -16.43 -6.54 -2.29
CA ASN A 47 -15.77 -7.07 -3.48
C ASN A 47 -14.41 -6.36 -3.64
N LEU A 48 -13.33 -7.05 -3.25
CA LEU A 48 -11.98 -6.47 -3.26
C LEU A 48 -11.49 -6.14 -4.68
N GLU A 49 -11.84 -6.95 -5.68
CA GLU A 49 -11.47 -6.69 -7.07
C GLU A 49 -12.13 -5.41 -7.59
N ALA A 50 -13.45 -5.29 -7.42
CA ALA A 50 -14.17 -4.08 -7.80
C ALA A 50 -13.65 -2.84 -7.05
N MET A 51 -13.32 -2.99 -5.78
CA MET A 51 -12.76 -1.91 -4.95
C MET A 51 -11.38 -1.45 -5.46
N ARG A 52 -10.50 -2.38 -5.84
CA ARG A 52 -9.17 -2.07 -6.39
C ARG A 52 -9.28 -1.31 -7.71
N HIS A 53 -10.13 -1.78 -8.62
CA HIS A 53 -10.39 -1.09 -9.88
C HIS A 53 -10.95 0.32 -9.66
N TYR A 54 -11.96 0.45 -8.80
CA TYR A 54 -12.53 1.75 -8.45
C TYR A 54 -11.46 2.73 -7.94
N ARG A 55 -10.58 2.30 -7.05
CA ARG A 55 -9.51 3.13 -6.50
C ARG A 55 -8.52 3.59 -7.56
N LEU A 56 -8.10 2.69 -8.44
CA LEU A 56 -7.25 3.05 -9.58
C LEU A 56 -7.94 4.05 -10.49
N ASP A 57 -9.20 3.82 -10.85
CA ASP A 57 -9.98 4.74 -11.69
C ASP A 57 -10.10 6.12 -11.05
N ARG A 58 -10.26 6.20 -9.72
CA ARG A 58 -10.31 7.48 -9.00
C ARG A 58 -8.99 8.23 -9.08
N ILE A 59 -7.86 7.55 -8.96
CA ILE A 59 -6.52 8.16 -9.12
C ILE A 59 -6.38 8.67 -10.56
N VAL A 60 -6.62 7.83 -11.54
CA VAL A 60 -6.50 8.17 -12.97
C VAL A 60 -7.39 9.36 -13.34
N GLN A 61 -8.63 9.40 -12.87
CA GLN A 61 -9.54 10.54 -13.09
C GLN A 61 -8.95 11.85 -12.54
N GLN A 62 -8.31 11.82 -11.36
CA GLN A 62 -7.69 13.02 -10.79
C GLN A 62 -6.45 13.45 -11.58
N LEU A 63 -5.64 12.50 -12.04
CA LEU A 63 -4.47 12.78 -12.88
C LEU A 63 -4.89 13.43 -14.20
N GLN A 64 -5.87 12.87 -14.86
CA GLN A 64 -6.39 13.38 -16.13
C GLN A 64 -7.04 14.77 -15.96
N ALA A 65 -7.84 14.96 -14.90
CA ALA A 65 -8.51 16.24 -14.63
C ALA A 65 -7.51 17.39 -14.34
N GLN A 66 -6.30 17.07 -13.86
CA GLN A 66 -5.25 18.05 -13.57
C GLN A 66 -4.14 18.05 -14.63
N ASP A 67 -4.32 17.31 -15.74
CA ASP A 67 -3.35 17.18 -16.83
C ASP A 67 -1.96 16.75 -16.34
N LEU A 68 -1.93 15.75 -15.42
CA LEU A 68 -0.72 15.15 -14.87
C LEU A 68 -0.36 13.88 -15.63
N ALA A 69 0.93 13.66 -15.83
CA ALA A 69 1.48 12.45 -16.44
C ALA A 69 1.35 11.20 -15.55
N GLY A 70 1.44 11.42 -14.25
CA GLY A 70 1.34 10.38 -13.24
C GLY A 70 1.49 10.92 -11.83
N ILE A 71 1.46 10.00 -10.89
CA ILE A 71 1.71 10.27 -9.46
C ILE A 71 2.72 9.29 -8.90
N LEU A 72 3.63 9.80 -8.07
CA LEU A 72 4.59 9.03 -7.29
C LEU A 72 4.21 9.11 -5.81
N LEU A 73 4.02 7.97 -5.20
CA LEU A 73 3.53 7.81 -3.84
C LEU A 73 4.60 7.20 -2.95
N PHE A 74 4.87 7.82 -1.82
CA PHE A 74 5.70 7.31 -0.73
C PHE A 74 4.92 7.19 0.58
N ASP A 75 3.75 7.83 0.69
CA ASP A 75 2.90 7.66 1.86
C ASP A 75 2.32 6.25 1.90
N PRO A 76 2.54 5.47 3.00
CA PRO A 76 2.09 4.09 3.08
C PRO A 76 0.57 3.93 2.94
N LEU A 77 -0.23 4.91 3.35
CA LEU A 77 -1.69 4.87 3.20
C LEU A 77 -2.10 5.09 1.73
N ASN A 78 -1.39 5.98 1.03
CA ASN A 78 -1.63 6.22 -0.39
C ASN A 78 -1.15 5.03 -1.25
N ILE A 79 0.01 4.44 -0.92
CA ILE A 79 0.47 3.19 -1.55
C ILE A 79 -0.56 2.08 -1.34
N ARG A 80 -1.07 1.90 -0.12
CA ARG A 80 -2.12 0.93 0.14
C ARG A 80 -3.41 1.23 -0.63
N TYR A 81 -3.82 2.48 -0.72
CA TYR A 81 -5.00 2.84 -1.50
C TYR A 81 -4.85 2.47 -2.98
N ALA A 82 -3.69 2.75 -3.57
CA ALA A 82 -3.41 2.46 -4.97
C ALA A 82 -3.26 0.96 -5.25
N THR A 83 -2.52 0.24 -4.42
CA THR A 83 -2.07 -1.14 -4.69
C THR A 83 -2.85 -2.21 -3.95
N ASP A 84 -3.47 -1.89 -2.81
CA ASP A 84 -4.03 -2.82 -1.81
C ASP A 84 -2.98 -3.75 -1.18
N THR A 85 -1.74 -3.33 -1.09
CA THR A 85 -0.66 -4.07 -0.41
C THR A 85 0.01 -3.25 0.69
N THR A 86 0.51 -3.94 1.71
CA THR A 86 1.25 -3.34 2.82
C THR A 86 2.57 -4.06 3.03
N ASN A 87 3.57 -3.34 3.53
CA ASN A 87 4.82 -3.92 3.98
C ASN A 87 5.46 -2.96 4.99
N MET A 88 5.82 -3.43 6.18
CA MET A 88 6.54 -2.71 7.21
C MET A 88 6.02 -1.28 7.46
N GLN A 89 4.69 -1.11 7.57
CA GLN A 89 3.99 0.19 7.56
C GLN A 89 4.57 1.23 8.53
N VAL A 90 4.89 0.85 9.76
CA VAL A 90 5.44 1.78 10.77
C VAL A 90 6.82 2.25 10.35
N TRP A 91 7.68 1.36 9.88
CA TRP A 91 9.04 1.68 9.47
C TRP A 91 9.08 2.57 8.22
N ILE A 92 8.27 2.27 7.20
CA ILE A 92 8.23 3.06 5.96
C ILE A 92 7.55 4.43 6.14
N THR A 93 6.82 4.63 7.23
CA THR A 93 6.33 5.97 7.58
C THR A 93 7.47 6.91 7.93
N HIS A 94 8.53 6.38 8.53
CA HIS A 94 9.74 7.12 8.90
C HIS A 94 10.80 7.12 7.79
N ASN A 95 10.99 5.99 7.11
CA ASN A 95 12.00 5.81 6.05
C ASN A 95 11.30 5.55 4.72
N HIS A 96 11.43 6.45 3.76
CA HIS A 96 10.75 6.37 2.47
C HIS A 96 11.46 5.36 1.54
N ALA A 97 11.41 4.07 1.89
CA ALA A 97 12.05 2.98 1.16
C ALA A 97 11.10 2.20 0.24
N ARG A 98 9.83 2.56 0.22
CA ARG A 98 8.80 1.96 -0.61
C ARG A 98 8.10 3.04 -1.40
N ALA A 99 7.90 2.81 -2.70
CA ALA A 99 7.26 3.78 -3.58
C ALA A 99 6.27 3.09 -4.53
N CYS A 100 5.27 3.85 -4.98
CA CYS A 100 4.37 3.40 -6.04
C CYS A 100 4.19 4.52 -7.06
N PHE A 101 4.38 4.19 -8.33
CA PHE A 101 4.06 5.07 -9.46
C PHE A 101 2.76 4.63 -10.10
N VAL A 102 1.89 5.57 -10.39
CA VAL A 102 0.66 5.36 -11.18
C VAL A 102 0.63 6.39 -12.29
N SER A 103 0.62 5.94 -13.54
CA SER A 103 0.49 6.83 -14.70
C SER A 103 -0.97 7.23 -14.99
N ALA A 104 -1.16 8.26 -15.78
CA ALA A 104 -2.49 8.72 -16.18
C ALA A 104 -3.25 7.74 -17.12
N ASP A 105 -2.57 6.73 -17.66
CA ASP A 105 -3.17 5.61 -18.41
C ASP A 105 -3.47 4.38 -17.50
N GLY A 106 -3.14 4.46 -16.21
CA GLY A 106 -3.42 3.41 -15.22
C GLY A 106 -2.32 2.36 -15.08
N TYR A 107 -1.14 2.56 -15.69
CA TYR A 107 0.00 1.68 -15.48
C TYR A 107 0.58 1.87 -14.07
N MET A 108 0.81 0.78 -13.36
CA MET A 108 1.21 0.83 -11.95
C MET A 108 2.51 0.07 -11.71
N VAL A 109 3.48 0.72 -11.10
CA VAL A 109 4.77 0.13 -10.69
C VAL A 109 4.95 0.30 -9.19
N LEU A 110 5.34 -0.75 -8.51
CA LEU A 110 5.62 -0.75 -7.07
C LEU A 110 7.11 -1.04 -6.85
N TRP A 111 7.81 -0.15 -6.13
CA TRP A 111 9.12 -0.46 -5.55
C TRP A 111 8.91 -0.97 -4.13
N ASP A 112 9.39 -2.16 -3.88
CA ASP A 112 9.32 -2.79 -2.56
C ASP A 112 10.71 -3.24 -2.10
N PHE A 113 10.82 -3.69 -0.86
CA PHE A 113 12.07 -4.26 -0.36
C PHE A 113 12.47 -5.48 -1.20
N HIS A 114 13.78 -5.71 -1.30
CA HIS A 114 14.30 -6.89 -1.97
C HIS A 114 13.70 -8.18 -1.37
N ASN A 115 13.38 -9.14 -2.22
CA ASN A 115 12.72 -10.40 -1.86
C ASN A 115 11.30 -10.27 -1.27
N CYS A 116 10.62 -9.12 -1.47
CA CYS A 116 9.25 -8.88 -1.03
C CYS A 116 8.22 -8.83 -2.17
N ASP A 117 8.61 -9.12 -3.39
CA ASP A 117 7.75 -9.18 -4.58
C ASP A 117 6.54 -10.12 -4.42
N HIS A 118 6.70 -11.19 -3.63
CA HIS A 118 5.63 -12.13 -3.30
C HIS A 118 4.45 -11.48 -2.54
N LEU A 119 4.67 -10.36 -1.85
CA LEU A 119 3.61 -9.66 -1.11
C LEU A 119 2.58 -8.99 -2.02
N SER A 120 2.97 -8.68 -3.26
CA SER A 120 2.10 -8.04 -4.26
C SER A 120 1.80 -8.94 -5.47
N ALA A 121 2.36 -10.15 -5.52
CA ALA A 121 2.20 -11.08 -6.65
C ALA A 121 0.74 -11.47 -6.96
N HIS A 122 -0.16 -11.33 -5.99
CA HIS A 122 -1.59 -11.60 -6.14
C HIS A 122 -2.41 -10.40 -6.63
N LEU A 123 -1.77 -9.26 -6.88
CA LEU A 123 -2.44 -7.99 -7.22
C LEU A 123 -2.28 -7.69 -8.72
N PRO A 124 -3.30 -8.00 -9.55
CA PRO A 124 -3.18 -7.93 -11.02
C PRO A 124 -3.04 -6.52 -11.57
N LEU A 125 -3.36 -5.49 -10.77
CA LEU A 125 -3.24 -4.08 -11.16
C LEU A 125 -1.80 -3.57 -11.03
N VAL A 126 -0.98 -4.16 -10.17
CA VAL A 126 0.46 -3.89 -10.11
C VAL A 126 1.12 -4.60 -11.28
N LYS A 127 1.66 -3.84 -12.24
CA LYS A 127 2.23 -4.39 -13.48
C LYS A 127 3.68 -4.78 -13.33
N GLU A 128 4.42 -4.04 -12.52
CA GLU A 128 5.82 -4.32 -12.21
C GLU A 128 6.07 -4.17 -10.70
N VAL A 129 6.92 -5.03 -10.18
CA VAL A 129 7.52 -4.87 -8.85
C VAL A 129 9.02 -4.72 -9.04
N ARG A 130 9.56 -3.61 -8.53
CA ARG A 130 10.98 -3.27 -8.58
C ARG A 130 11.54 -3.16 -7.17
N SER A 131 12.85 -3.06 -7.04
CA SER A 131 13.55 -2.73 -5.81
C SER A 131 14.37 -1.46 -5.99
N GLY A 132 14.78 -0.82 -4.90
CA GLY A 132 15.73 0.29 -4.99
C GLY A 132 15.15 1.71 -4.92
N ALA A 133 13.97 1.89 -4.32
CA ALA A 133 13.44 3.22 -4.04
C ALA A 133 14.09 3.91 -2.83
N SER A 134 15.14 3.33 -2.27
CA SER A 134 15.83 3.87 -1.10
C SER A 134 16.92 4.85 -1.51
N PHE A 135 16.76 6.11 -1.11
CA PHE A 135 17.76 7.17 -1.28
C PHE A 135 17.77 8.13 -0.07
N PHE A 136 17.71 7.56 1.14
CA PHE A 136 17.88 8.28 2.39
C PHE A 136 19.19 7.85 3.06
N TYR A 137 19.82 8.79 3.77
CA TYR A 137 21.19 8.65 4.27
C TYR A 137 21.41 7.43 5.17
N PHE A 138 20.43 7.06 5.99
CA PHE A 138 20.54 5.91 6.89
C PHE A 138 20.85 4.60 6.15
N GLU A 139 20.31 4.39 4.95
CA GLU A 139 20.52 3.17 4.16
C GLU A 139 21.67 3.32 3.15
N THR A 140 21.78 4.47 2.53
CA THR A 140 22.68 4.68 1.38
C THR A 140 23.96 5.45 1.71
N GLY A 141 24.04 6.10 2.87
CA GLY A 141 25.19 6.89 3.29
C GLY A 141 25.57 7.94 2.24
N ASP A 142 26.85 8.06 1.95
CA ASP A 142 27.38 9.07 0.99
C ASP A 142 26.95 8.81 -0.47
N LYS A 143 26.30 7.67 -0.76
CA LYS A 143 25.75 7.34 -2.09
C LYS A 143 24.30 7.79 -2.29
N THR A 144 23.72 8.51 -1.35
CA THR A 144 22.31 8.98 -1.43
C THR A 144 22.01 9.68 -2.77
N ALA A 145 22.89 10.56 -3.25
CA ALA A 145 22.68 11.27 -4.51
C ALA A 145 22.75 10.34 -5.74
N GLU A 146 23.61 9.33 -5.72
CA GLU A 146 23.72 8.33 -6.78
C GLU A 146 22.43 7.49 -6.88
N HIS A 147 21.93 7.01 -5.74
CA HIS A 147 20.68 6.24 -5.68
C HIS A 147 19.47 7.08 -6.10
N ALA A 148 19.40 8.34 -5.65
CA ALA A 148 18.34 9.27 -6.04
C ALA A 148 18.35 9.54 -7.56
N ALA A 149 19.52 9.72 -8.15
CA ALA A 149 19.65 9.94 -9.58
C ALA A 149 19.22 8.70 -10.39
N HIS A 150 19.59 7.50 -9.95
CA HIS A 150 19.16 6.26 -10.59
C HIS A 150 17.64 6.11 -10.53
N PHE A 151 17.04 6.30 -9.35
CA PHE A 151 15.59 6.26 -9.19
C PHE A 151 14.87 7.29 -10.07
N ALA A 152 15.40 8.51 -10.16
CA ALA A 152 14.84 9.55 -11.01
C ALA A 152 14.87 9.16 -12.51
N GLN A 153 15.91 8.45 -12.97
CA GLN A 153 15.97 7.92 -14.33
C GLN A 153 14.87 6.88 -14.59
N GLU A 154 14.60 5.97 -13.64
CA GLU A 154 13.50 5.03 -13.76
C GLU A 154 12.15 5.73 -13.89
N ILE A 155 11.92 6.80 -13.11
CA ILE A 155 10.70 7.62 -13.22
C ILE A 155 10.62 8.31 -14.58
N ASP A 156 11.72 8.83 -15.09
CA ASP A 156 11.78 9.46 -16.41
C ASP A 156 11.40 8.49 -17.52
N GLU A 157 11.95 7.28 -17.50
CA GLU A 157 11.61 6.21 -18.45
C GLU A 157 10.11 5.83 -18.40
N LEU A 158 9.53 5.76 -17.20
CA LEU A 158 8.10 5.49 -17.04
C LEU A 158 7.23 6.63 -17.61
N LEU A 159 7.60 7.87 -17.36
CA LEU A 159 6.90 9.03 -17.95
C LEU A 159 6.99 9.04 -19.47
N GLN A 160 8.16 8.77 -20.04
CA GLN A 160 8.33 8.67 -21.49
C GLN A 160 7.47 7.55 -22.09
N SER A 161 7.39 6.41 -21.42
CA SER A 161 6.65 5.24 -21.89
C SER A 161 5.13 5.40 -21.82
N HIS A 162 4.62 6.10 -20.80
CA HIS A 162 3.19 6.14 -20.47
C HIS A 162 2.52 7.51 -20.64
N ALA A 163 3.30 8.59 -20.75
CA ALA A 163 2.77 9.94 -20.83
C ALA A 163 3.32 10.77 -22.03
N GLY A 164 4.20 10.18 -22.82
CA GLY A 164 4.77 10.84 -24.00
C GLY A 164 5.55 12.11 -23.64
N SER A 165 5.04 13.27 -24.06
CA SER A 165 5.69 14.56 -23.81
C SER A 165 5.24 15.25 -22.51
N ASN A 166 4.24 14.71 -21.81
CA ASN A 166 3.80 15.29 -20.54
C ASN A 166 4.81 14.98 -19.44
N ARG A 167 5.38 16.03 -18.85
CA ARG A 167 6.42 15.95 -17.82
C ARG A 167 5.94 16.36 -16.43
N ARG A 168 4.63 16.48 -16.23
CA ARG A 168 4.02 16.94 -14.98
C ARG A 168 3.71 15.75 -14.07
N LEU A 169 4.48 15.63 -12.99
CA LEU A 169 4.41 14.54 -12.00
C LEU A 169 3.88 15.06 -10.67
N ALA A 170 2.87 14.42 -10.12
CA ALA A 170 2.46 14.65 -8.73
C ALA A 170 3.29 13.77 -7.79
N ILE A 171 3.69 14.30 -6.62
CA ILE A 171 4.40 13.54 -5.58
C ILE A 171 3.78 13.84 -4.22
N ASP A 172 3.44 12.82 -3.44
CA ASP A 172 2.83 13.01 -2.11
C ASP A 172 3.85 13.29 -1.01
N LYS A 173 4.98 12.61 -1.06
CA LYS A 173 6.14 12.78 -0.18
C LYS A 173 7.39 12.37 -0.94
N ILE A 174 8.54 12.94 -0.62
CA ILE A 174 9.82 12.47 -1.14
C ILE A 174 10.97 13.04 -0.31
N GLU A 175 12.08 12.32 -0.22
CA GLU A 175 13.34 12.83 0.28
C GLU A 175 13.91 13.89 -0.67
N ILE A 176 14.54 14.93 -0.10
CA ILE A 176 15.06 16.08 -0.85
C ILE A 176 15.97 15.68 -2.02
N ALA A 177 16.85 14.68 -1.80
CA ALA A 177 17.75 14.19 -2.86
C ALA A 177 16.99 13.63 -4.07
N GLY A 178 15.89 12.92 -3.82
CA GLY A 178 15.00 12.43 -4.88
C GLY A 178 14.30 13.54 -5.63
N LEU A 179 13.77 14.54 -4.91
CA LEU A 179 13.12 15.70 -5.52
C LEU A 179 14.07 16.42 -6.49
N TRP A 180 15.27 16.77 -6.01
CA TRP A 180 16.27 17.44 -6.83
C TRP A 180 16.70 16.63 -8.07
N SER A 181 16.83 15.31 -7.91
CA SER A 181 17.19 14.43 -9.02
C SER A 181 16.09 14.35 -10.09
N ILE A 182 14.82 14.32 -9.67
CA ILE A 182 13.65 14.33 -10.57
C ILE A 182 13.55 15.67 -11.32
N GLU A 183 13.66 16.79 -10.62
CA GLU A 183 13.61 18.12 -11.21
C GLU A 183 14.78 18.38 -12.17
N ALA A 184 15.97 17.85 -11.88
CA ALA A 184 17.13 17.95 -12.75
C ALA A 184 16.93 17.30 -14.14
N LEU A 185 15.98 16.35 -14.27
CA LEU A 185 15.59 15.73 -15.53
C LEU A 185 14.50 16.54 -16.29
N GLY A 186 14.14 17.73 -15.80
CA GLY A 186 13.13 18.57 -16.42
C GLY A 186 11.68 18.07 -16.16
N ILE A 187 11.48 17.30 -15.10
CA ILE A 187 10.16 16.88 -14.65
C ILE A 187 9.59 17.98 -13.76
N GLU A 188 8.39 18.46 -14.07
CA GLU A 188 7.67 19.45 -13.29
C GLU A 188 6.91 18.76 -12.14
N VAL A 189 7.33 19.02 -10.91
CA VAL A 189 6.75 18.39 -9.72
C VAL A 189 5.63 19.23 -9.14
N SER A 190 4.52 18.58 -8.75
CA SER A 190 3.37 19.17 -8.08
C SER A 190 2.92 18.37 -6.87
N ASP A 191 2.05 18.97 -6.04
CA ASP A 191 1.54 18.34 -4.80
C ASP A 191 0.62 17.15 -5.10
N GLY A 192 1.11 15.94 -4.78
CA GLY A 192 0.37 14.69 -4.92
C GLY A 192 -0.62 14.42 -3.79
N GLN A 193 -0.48 15.06 -2.62
CA GLN A 193 -1.45 14.89 -1.53
C GLN A 193 -2.83 15.36 -1.99
N ARG A 194 -2.90 16.50 -2.66
CA ARG A 194 -4.15 17.00 -3.21
C ARG A 194 -4.81 16.01 -4.16
N VAL A 195 -4.04 15.36 -5.04
CA VAL A 195 -4.54 14.33 -5.96
C VAL A 195 -5.16 13.17 -5.19
N MET A 196 -4.45 12.66 -4.19
CA MET A 196 -4.89 11.51 -3.41
C MET A 196 -6.09 11.81 -2.51
N GLU A 197 -6.14 12.98 -1.89
CA GLU A 197 -7.31 13.40 -1.10
C GLU A 197 -8.57 13.49 -1.97
N HIS A 198 -8.49 14.06 -3.17
CA HIS A 198 -9.60 14.09 -4.11
C HIS A 198 -9.98 12.71 -4.65
N ALA A 199 -9.02 11.81 -4.85
CA ALA A 199 -9.29 10.43 -5.23
C ALA A 199 -10.07 9.69 -4.14
N ARG A 200 -9.67 9.87 -2.87
CA ARG A 200 -10.18 9.15 -1.70
C ARG A 200 -11.48 9.68 -1.12
N VAL A 201 -11.86 10.93 -1.41
CA VAL A 201 -13.01 11.60 -0.76
C VAL A 201 -14.34 10.90 -1.01
N ILE A 202 -14.56 10.38 -2.21
CA ILE A 202 -15.80 9.66 -2.58
C ILE A 202 -15.53 8.16 -2.49
N LYS A 203 -16.34 7.46 -1.69
CA LYS A 203 -16.21 6.02 -1.45
C LYS A 203 -17.16 5.24 -2.36
N SER A 204 -16.68 4.10 -2.88
CA SER A 204 -17.54 3.11 -3.50
C SER A 204 -18.40 2.38 -2.44
N LEU A 205 -19.40 1.64 -2.92
CA LEU A 205 -20.20 0.80 -2.02
C LEU A 205 -19.34 -0.29 -1.35
N ASP A 206 -18.37 -0.86 -2.07
CA ASP A 206 -17.46 -1.87 -1.53
C ASP A 206 -16.51 -1.29 -0.47
N GLU A 207 -16.04 -0.04 -0.65
CA GLU A 207 -15.28 0.64 0.40
C GLU A 207 -16.12 0.91 1.65
N ILE A 208 -17.40 1.27 1.49
CA ILE A 208 -18.34 1.43 2.60
C ILE A 208 -18.57 0.09 3.30
N ASN A 209 -18.75 -1.00 2.54
CA ASN A 209 -18.89 -2.34 3.09
C ASN A 209 -17.63 -2.77 3.85
N ALA A 210 -16.45 -2.52 3.30
CA ALA A 210 -15.18 -2.79 3.97
C ALA A 210 -15.06 -2.04 5.30
N MET A 211 -15.45 -0.76 5.33
CA MET A 211 -15.47 0.03 6.57
C MET A 211 -16.45 -0.55 7.60
N ARG A 212 -17.66 -0.94 7.20
CA ARG A 212 -18.66 -1.55 8.10
C ARG A 212 -18.15 -2.87 8.68
N CYS A 213 -17.56 -3.73 7.84
CA CYS A 213 -16.96 -4.98 8.27
C CYS A 213 -15.78 -4.75 9.24
N SER A 214 -14.94 -3.77 8.97
CA SER A 214 -13.81 -3.41 9.84
C SER A 214 -14.28 -2.85 11.19
N ILE A 215 -15.32 -2.02 11.20
CA ILE A 215 -15.93 -1.49 12.44
C ILE A 215 -16.48 -2.66 13.28
N ALA A 216 -17.24 -3.57 12.69
CA ALA A 216 -17.80 -4.71 13.41
C ALA A 216 -16.70 -5.58 14.04
N ALA A 217 -15.60 -5.85 13.32
CA ALA A 217 -14.46 -6.58 13.88
C ALA A 217 -13.78 -5.82 15.03
N THR A 218 -13.67 -4.50 14.93
CA THR A 218 -13.11 -3.65 15.97
C THR A 218 -14.01 -3.65 17.22
N GLU A 219 -15.33 -3.54 17.05
CA GLU A 219 -16.29 -3.59 18.15
C GLU A 219 -16.25 -4.95 18.87
N ALA A 220 -16.18 -6.05 18.12
CA ALA A 220 -16.04 -7.39 18.71
C ALA A 220 -14.74 -7.50 19.54
N ALA A 221 -13.62 -7.02 19.03
CA ALA A 221 -12.37 -6.99 19.78
C ALA A 221 -12.44 -6.12 21.03
N MET A 222 -13.07 -4.95 20.95
CA MET A 222 -13.29 -4.07 22.12
C MET A 222 -14.17 -4.72 23.18
N HIS A 223 -15.20 -5.49 22.81
CA HIS A 223 -16.01 -6.26 23.76
C HIS A 223 -15.17 -7.33 24.48
N LEU A 224 -14.35 -8.08 23.75
CA LEU A 224 -13.44 -9.06 24.36
C LEU A 224 -12.45 -8.41 25.33
N MET A 225 -11.85 -7.28 24.95
CA MET A 225 -10.95 -6.51 25.83
C MET A 225 -11.67 -6.03 27.09
N ARG A 226 -12.89 -5.51 26.97
CA ARG A 226 -13.69 -5.08 28.11
C ARG A 226 -13.98 -6.24 29.07
N ASP A 227 -14.35 -7.39 28.52
CA ASP A 227 -14.71 -8.56 29.34
C ASP A 227 -13.48 -9.18 30.02
N ALA A 228 -12.30 -9.07 29.39
CA ALA A 228 -11.01 -9.44 29.98
C ALA A 228 -10.51 -8.45 31.05
N SER A 229 -10.95 -7.19 31.02
CA SER A 229 -10.50 -6.13 31.91
C SER A 229 -11.13 -6.27 33.30
N GLN A 230 -10.54 -7.10 34.17
CA GLN A 230 -10.98 -7.34 35.54
C GLN A 230 -10.00 -6.76 36.55
N PRO A 231 -10.40 -6.42 37.76
CA PRO A 231 -9.48 -5.98 38.80
C PRO A 231 -8.35 -6.99 39.04
N GLY A 232 -7.10 -6.50 38.94
CA GLY A 232 -5.90 -7.32 39.12
C GLY A 232 -5.28 -7.85 37.83
N VAL A 233 -5.94 -7.68 36.67
CA VAL A 233 -5.39 -7.98 35.35
C VAL A 233 -4.47 -6.85 34.92
N THR A 234 -3.32 -7.15 34.34
CA THR A 234 -2.37 -6.15 33.80
C THR A 234 -2.71 -5.78 32.36
N GLU A 235 -2.20 -4.63 31.90
CA GLU A 235 -2.32 -4.23 30.48
C GLU A 235 -1.74 -5.30 29.55
N ASN A 236 -0.63 -5.92 29.93
CA ASN A 236 0.00 -7.00 29.15
C ASN A 236 -0.90 -8.23 29.02
N ASP A 237 -1.68 -8.56 30.06
CA ASP A 237 -2.61 -9.69 30.00
C ASP A 237 -3.78 -9.43 29.04
N ILE A 238 -4.18 -8.15 28.89
CA ILE A 238 -5.23 -7.75 27.95
C ILE A 238 -4.68 -7.68 26.51
N TRP A 239 -3.41 -7.33 26.36
CA TRP A 239 -2.74 -7.23 25.07
C TRP A 239 -2.40 -8.60 24.46
N ALA A 240 -2.15 -9.62 25.25
CA ALA A 240 -1.78 -10.96 24.83
C ALA A 240 -2.98 -11.80 24.37
#